data_9ac78d35a7863b2fb916783a440aa16b
#
_entry.id   9ac78d35a7863b2fb916783a440aa16b
#
_cell.length_a   1.000
_cell.length_b   1.000
_cell.length_c   1.000
_cell.angle_alpha   90.00
_cell.angle_beta   90.00
_cell.angle_gamma   90.00
#
_symmetry.space_group_name_H-M   'P 1'
#
loop_
_entity.id
_entity.type
_entity.pdbx_description
1 polymer ?
#
loop_
_entity_poly.entity_id
_entity_poly.type
_entity_poly.pdbx_seq_one_letter_code
_entity_poly.pdbx_strand_id
1 'polypeptide(L)'
;MAQKVVCYVKLQIPAGKATPAPPVGPALGQHGVNIAAFTKEFNERTKNDMGLIIPVVITVYADRSFTFVTKTPPAAVLIKKECNIESGSGVPNKTKVATISKASVQKIAELKMRDLNAASLEAAMSMIAGTARSMGVVVGE
;
A
#
# COMPACT_ATOMS: atom_id res chain seq x y z
N MET A 1 -5.41 3.72 -30.76
CA MET A 1 -4.40 4.77 -30.61
C MET A 1 -3.96 4.87 -29.17
N ALA A 2 -2.68 5.08 -28.94
CA ALA A 2 -2.18 5.32 -27.58
C ALA A 2 -2.68 6.68 -27.09
N GLN A 3 -3.35 6.69 -25.96
CA GLN A 3 -3.81 7.92 -25.31
C GLN A 3 -2.62 8.62 -24.64
N LYS A 4 -2.59 9.93 -24.72
CA LYS A 4 -1.53 10.71 -24.11
C LYS A 4 -1.74 10.76 -22.60
N VAL A 5 -0.75 10.32 -21.83
CA VAL A 5 -0.74 10.42 -20.38
C VAL A 5 -0.49 11.86 -19.95
N VAL A 6 -1.38 12.41 -19.14
CA VAL A 6 -1.24 13.76 -18.57
C VAL A 6 -0.47 13.70 -17.27
N CYS A 7 -0.84 12.77 -16.38
CA CYS A 7 -0.19 12.63 -15.09
C CYS A 7 -0.47 11.28 -14.44
N TYR A 8 0.28 11.01 -13.39
CA TYR A 8 0.08 9.86 -12.52
C TYR A 8 -0.33 10.36 -11.14
N VAL A 9 -1.32 9.73 -10.55
CA VAL A 9 -1.76 10.03 -9.17
C VAL A 9 -1.54 8.78 -8.34
N LYS A 10 -0.80 8.92 -7.24
CA LYS A 10 -0.51 7.82 -6.32
C LYS A 10 -1.25 8.07 -5.01
N LEU A 11 -2.06 7.11 -4.60
CA LEU A 11 -2.88 7.21 -3.39
C LEU A 11 -2.79 5.91 -2.58
N GLN A 12 -3.06 6.03 -1.29
CA GLN A 12 -3.25 4.87 -0.40
C GLN A 12 -4.67 4.96 0.15
N ILE A 13 -5.50 3.98 -0.17
CA ILE A 13 -6.92 3.98 0.15
C ILE A 13 -7.27 2.68 0.86
N PRO A 14 -8.05 2.73 1.96
CA PRO A 14 -8.55 1.50 2.59
C PRO A 14 -9.37 0.67 1.59
N ALA A 15 -9.09 -0.62 1.52
CA ALA A 15 -9.75 -1.53 0.59
C ALA A 15 -11.26 -1.55 0.82
N GLY A 16 -12.02 -1.43 -0.25
CA GLY A 16 -13.48 -1.44 -0.22
C GLY A 16 -14.12 -0.20 0.40
N LYS A 17 -13.33 0.81 0.77
CA LYS A 17 -13.81 2.02 1.45
C LYS A 17 -13.45 3.31 0.74
N ALA A 18 -13.21 3.27 -0.55
CA ALA A 18 -12.96 4.49 -1.32
C ALA A 18 -14.22 5.34 -1.35
N THR A 19 -14.04 6.63 -1.05
CA THR A 19 -15.13 7.62 -1.05
C THR A 19 -14.67 8.90 -1.76
N PRO A 20 -15.60 9.75 -2.24
CA PRO A 20 -15.23 11.04 -2.81
C PRO A 20 -14.59 12.02 -1.84
N ALA A 21 -14.60 11.71 -0.54
CA ALA A 21 -13.95 12.53 0.48
C ALA A 21 -12.43 12.51 0.34
N PRO A 22 -11.71 13.50 0.92
CA PRO A 22 -10.25 13.47 0.93
C PRO A 22 -9.69 12.11 1.44
N PRO A 23 -8.59 11.59 0.86
CA PRO A 23 -7.72 12.26 -0.12
C PRO A 23 -8.11 12.04 -1.60
N VAL A 24 -9.11 11.23 -1.89
CA VAL A 24 -9.47 10.82 -3.26
C VAL A 24 -10.05 11.99 -4.07
N GLY A 25 -11.03 12.69 -3.49
CA GLY A 25 -11.74 13.77 -4.18
C GLY A 25 -10.82 14.86 -4.69
N PRO A 26 -10.05 15.54 -3.82
CA PRO A 26 -9.14 16.60 -4.24
C PRO A 26 -8.08 16.13 -5.23
N ALA A 27 -7.51 14.93 -5.03
CA ALA A 27 -6.45 14.39 -5.89
C ALA A 27 -6.93 14.15 -7.32
N LEU A 28 -8.11 13.57 -7.47
CA LEU A 28 -8.69 13.26 -8.79
C LEU A 28 -9.45 14.45 -9.40
N GLY A 29 -10.07 15.25 -8.56
CA GLY A 29 -10.84 16.43 -9.01
C GLY A 29 -9.99 17.45 -9.75
N GLN A 30 -8.74 17.64 -9.35
CA GLN A 30 -7.79 18.53 -10.02
C GLN A 30 -7.54 18.14 -11.49
N HIS A 31 -7.70 16.87 -11.80
CA HIS A 31 -7.44 16.32 -13.14
C HIS A 31 -8.72 16.06 -13.94
N GLY A 32 -9.89 16.38 -13.35
CA GLY A 32 -11.17 16.21 -14.01
C GLY A 32 -11.60 14.75 -14.18
N VAL A 33 -11.07 13.85 -13.38
CA VAL A 33 -11.40 12.41 -13.42
C VAL A 33 -12.76 12.19 -12.74
N ASN A 34 -13.52 11.22 -13.27
CA ASN A 34 -14.80 10.83 -12.67
C ASN A 34 -14.56 10.04 -11.37
N ILE A 35 -14.70 10.74 -10.25
CA ILE A 35 -14.43 10.18 -8.91
C ILE A 35 -15.39 9.03 -8.59
N ALA A 36 -16.67 9.16 -8.95
CA ALA A 36 -17.67 8.14 -8.66
C ALA A 36 -17.36 6.83 -9.37
N ALA A 37 -16.96 6.90 -10.64
CA ALA A 37 -16.56 5.71 -11.41
C ALA A 37 -15.32 5.05 -10.80
N PHE A 38 -14.32 5.84 -10.42
CA PHE A 38 -13.10 5.35 -9.78
C PHE A 38 -13.41 4.64 -8.45
N THR A 39 -14.17 5.27 -7.57
CA THR A 39 -14.47 4.70 -6.25
C THR A 39 -15.23 3.38 -6.36
N LYS A 40 -16.20 3.32 -7.28
CA LYS A 40 -16.96 2.10 -7.53
C LYS A 40 -16.04 0.95 -8.00
N GLU A 41 -15.24 1.21 -9.02
CA GLU A 41 -14.34 0.20 -9.59
C GLU A 41 -13.27 -0.24 -8.59
N PHE A 42 -12.68 0.70 -7.85
CA PHE A 42 -11.70 0.41 -6.81
C PHE A 42 -12.32 -0.47 -5.71
N ASN A 43 -13.49 -0.12 -5.23
CA ASN A 43 -14.17 -0.91 -4.20
C ASN A 43 -14.49 -2.32 -4.66
N GLU A 44 -14.90 -2.50 -5.92
CA GLU A 44 -15.14 -3.82 -6.50
C GLU A 44 -13.85 -4.66 -6.57
N ARG A 45 -12.75 -4.05 -7.03
CA ARG A 45 -11.46 -4.76 -7.17
C ARG A 45 -10.83 -5.11 -5.82
N THR A 46 -11.03 -4.29 -4.80
CA THR A 46 -10.42 -4.49 -3.48
C THR A 46 -11.35 -5.14 -2.46
N LYS A 47 -12.49 -5.62 -2.89
CA LYS A 47 -13.51 -6.23 -2.04
C LYS A 47 -12.97 -7.38 -1.17
N ASN A 48 -12.06 -8.18 -1.72
CA ASN A 48 -11.46 -9.32 -1.02
C ASN A 48 -10.35 -8.92 -0.04
N ASP A 49 -9.86 -7.69 -0.10
CA ASP A 49 -8.72 -7.19 0.68
C ASP A 49 -9.18 -6.24 1.78
N MET A 50 -10.44 -6.30 2.19
CA MET A 50 -11.00 -5.41 3.22
C MET A 50 -10.20 -5.45 4.51
N GLY A 51 -10.01 -4.29 5.11
CA GLY A 51 -9.21 -4.14 6.32
C GLY A 51 -7.74 -3.82 6.06
N LEU A 52 -7.31 -3.81 4.80
CA LEU A 52 -5.95 -3.43 4.39
C LEU A 52 -5.98 -2.08 3.68
N ILE A 53 -4.86 -1.37 3.74
CA ILE A 53 -4.66 -0.15 2.95
C ILE A 53 -4.02 -0.58 1.64
N ILE A 54 -4.63 -0.21 0.52
CA ILE A 54 -4.15 -0.59 -0.81
C ILE A 54 -3.56 0.63 -1.51
N PRO A 55 -2.28 0.60 -1.87
CA PRO A 55 -1.69 1.62 -2.73
C PRO A 55 -2.25 1.50 -4.14
N VAL A 56 -2.59 2.61 -4.75
CA VAL A 56 -3.09 2.65 -6.12
C VAL A 56 -2.33 3.71 -6.92
N VAL A 57 -1.96 3.35 -8.14
CA VAL A 57 -1.37 4.28 -9.11
C VAL A 57 -2.39 4.50 -10.21
N ILE A 58 -2.87 5.71 -10.32
CA ILE A 58 -3.89 6.11 -11.30
C ILE A 58 -3.20 6.86 -12.42
N THR A 59 -3.38 6.39 -13.65
CA THR A 59 -2.89 7.08 -14.84
C THR A 59 -4.03 7.88 -15.45
N VAL A 60 -3.84 9.19 -15.55
CA VAL A 60 -4.84 10.12 -16.12
C VAL A 60 -4.44 10.48 -17.55
N TYR A 61 -5.37 10.36 -18.47
CA TYR A 61 -5.16 10.63 -19.89
C TYR A 61 -5.73 12.00 -20.28
N ALA A 62 -5.32 12.49 -21.45
CA ALA A 62 -5.72 13.81 -21.96
C ALA A 62 -7.22 13.95 -22.20
N ASP A 63 -7.92 12.86 -22.45
CA ASP A 63 -9.36 12.81 -22.63
C ASP A 63 -10.15 12.72 -21.32
N ARG A 64 -9.46 12.87 -20.17
CA ARG A 64 -9.99 12.72 -18.81
C ARG A 64 -10.38 11.29 -18.44
N SER A 65 -10.07 10.33 -19.27
CA SER A 65 -10.17 8.92 -18.91
C SER A 65 -9.05 8.55 -17.94
N PHE A 66 -9.21 7.44 -17.27
CA PHE A 66 -8.20 6.96 -16.33
C PHE A 66 -8.09 5.44 -16.38
N THR A 67 -6.91 4.96 -16.01
CA THR A 67 -6.69 3.56 -15.67
C THR A 67 -5.97 3.52 -14.33
N PHE A 68 -6.13 2.45 -13.58
CA PHE A 68 -5.42 2.32 -12.31
C PHE A 68 -4.93 0.90 -12.08
N VAL A 69 -3.85 0.82 -11.33
CA VAL A 69 -3.25 -0.45 -10.90
C VAL A 69 -3.18 -0.44 -9.38
N THR A 70 -3.72 -1.49 -8.76
CA THR A 70 -3.60 -1.70 -7.32
C THR A 70 -2.33 -2.48 -7.04
N LYS A 71 -1.60 -2.10 -6.00
CA LYS A 71 -0.39 -2.77 -5.56
C LYS A 71 -0.65 -3.53 -4.27
N THR A 72 0.33 -4.30 -3.81
CA THR A 72 0.24 -4.97 -2.51
C THR A 72 0.22 -3.94 -1.38
N PRO A 73 -0.42 -4.25 -0.22
CA PRO A 73 -0.43 -3.32 0.91
C PRO A 73 0.98 -2.88 1.31
N PRO A 74 1.16 -1.65 1.84
CA PRO A 74 2.47 -1.22 2.32
C PRO A 74 3.03 -2.17 3.37
N ALA A 75 4.35 -2.37 3.36
CA ALA A 75 5.02 -3.26 4.30
C ALA A 75 4.70 -2.90 5.76
N ALA A 76 4.64 -1.61 6.07
CA ALA A 76 4.29 -1.13 7.41
C ALA A 76 2.90 -1.61 7.86
N VAL A 77 1.92 -1.58 6.97
CA VAL A 77 0.55 -2.04 7.26
C VAL A 77 0.53 -3.54 7.53
N LEU A 78 1.25 -4.32 6.72
CA LEU A 78 1.34 -5.77 6.90
C LEU A 78 2.03 -6.14 8.21
N ILE A 79 3.11 -5.43 8.57
CA ILE A 79 3.83 -5.64 9.82
C ILE A 79 2.93 -5.33 11.02
N LYS A 80 2.21 -4.22 10.99
CA LYS A 80 1.26 -3.87 12.05
C LYS A 80 0.18 -4.93 12.23
N LYS A 81 -0.33 -5.46 11.13
CA LYS A 81 -1.34 -6.52 11.17
C LYS A 81 -0.79 -7.82 11.77
N GLU A 82 0.40 -8.24 11.37
CA GLU A 82 1.04 -9.45 11.93
C GLU A 82 1.37 -9.30 13.42
N CYS A 83 1.72 -8.10 13.87
CA CYS A 83 2.04 -7.82 15.26
C CYS A 83 0.80 -7.43 16.12
N ASN A 84 -0.37 -7.27 15.50
CA ASN A 84 -1.60 -6.80 16.15
C ASN A 84 -1.42 -5.45 16.87
N ILE A 85 -0.71 -4.53 16.25
CA ILE A 85 -0.50 -3.17 16.76
C ILE A 85 -1.17 -2.15 15.85
N GLU A 86 -1.65 -1.05 16.43
CA GLU A 86 -2.31 0.02 15.67
C GLU A 86 -1.32 0.99 15.05
N SER A 87 -0.20 1.23 15.74
CA SER A 87 0.83 2.15 15.26
C SER A 87 2.21 1.70 15.66
N GLY A 88 3.22 2.14 14.89
CA GLY A 88 4.61 1.91 15.23
C GLY A 88 5.10 2.86 16.33
N SER A 89 6.36 2.69 16.73
CA SER A 89 7.00 3.53 17.74
C SER A 89 7.31 4.93 17.19
N GLY A 90 7.09 5.95 18.01
CA GLY A 90 7.57 7.31 17.75
C GLY A 90 9.08 7.47 17.94
N VAL A 91 9.70 6.58 18.71
CA VAL A 91 11.13 6.56 18.97
C VAL A 91 11.66 5.13 18.79
N PRO A 92 11.73 4.64 17.52
CA PRO A 92 11.98 3.22 17.27
C PRO A 92 13.35 2.71 17.68
N ASN A 93 14.34 3.59 17.79
CA ASN A 93 15.68 3.22 18.24
C ASN A 93 15.75 2.98 19.76
N LYS A 94 14.82 3.51 20.52
CA LYS A 94 14.80 3.42 21.98
C LYS A 94 13.61 2.60 22.48
N THR A 95 12.43 2.85 21.94
CA THR A 95 11.18 2.20 22.38
C THR A 95 10.74 1.18 21.35
N LYS A 96 10.75 -0.11 21.75
CA LYS A 96 10.24 -1.21 20.92
C LYS A 96 8.80 -1.49 21.29
N VAL A 97 7.94 -1.69 20.28
CA VAL A 97 6.50 -1.87 20.48
C VAL A 97 6.02 -3.31 20.26
N ALA A 98 6.79 -4.10 19.51
CA ALA A 98 6.41 -5.48 19.21
C ALA A 98 7.62 -6.28 18.73
N THR A 99 7.42 -7.60 18.60
CA THR A 99 8.39 -8.51 17.99
C THR A 99 7.70 -9.30 16.89
N ILE A 100 8.34 -9.40 15.73
CA ILE A 100 7.85 -10.18 14.59
C ILE A 100 8.80 -11.37 14.37
N SER A 101 8.24 -12.55 14.08
CA SER A 101 9.03 -13.74 13.79
C SER A 101 9.59 -13.70 12.37
N LYS A 102 10.68 -14.40 12.11
CA LYS A 102 11.23 -14.55 10.77
C LYS A 102 10.23 -15.21 9.81
N ALA A 103 9.42 -16.14 10.29
CA ALA A 103 8.38 -16.78 9.49
C ALA A 103 7.35 -15.75 8.99
N SER A 104 6.94 -14.81 9.85
CA SER A 104 6.03 -13.73 9.46
C SER A 104 6.69 -12.77 8.48
N VAL A 105 7.97 -12.44 8.66
CA VAL A 105 8.74 -11.61 7.73
C VAL A 105 8.82 -12.29 6.35
N GLN A 106 9.09 -13.59 6.31
CA GLN A 106 9.11 -14.37 5.08
C GLN A 106 7.76 -14.33 4.36
N LYS A 107 6.67 -14.52 5.09
CA LYS A 107 5.31 -14.49 4.56
C LYS A 107 4.98 -13.14 3.93
N ILE A 108 5.35 -12.05 4.59
CA ILE A 108 5.16 -10.68 4.07
C ILE A 108 6.02 -10.47 2.82
N ALA A 109 7.28 -10.93 2.85
CA ALA A 109 8.20 -10.81 1.72
C ALA A 109 7.68 -11.57 0.48
N GLU A 110 7.17 -12.78 0.65
CA GLU A 110 6.56 -13.57 -0.42
C GLU A 110 5.35 -12.86 -1.03
N LEU A 111 4.49 -12.30 -0.19
CA LEU A 111 3.30 -11.56 -0.64
C LEU A 111 3.67 -10.32 -1.47
N LYS A 112 4.74 -9.61 -1.08
CA LYS A 112 5.17 -8.38 -1.74
C LYS A 112 6.20 -8.59 -2.85
N MET A 113 6.65 -9.81 -3.09
CA MET A 113 7.74 -10.09 -4.04
C MET A 113 7.51 -9.47 -5.42
N ARG A 114 6.27 -9.44 -5.87
CA ARG A 114 5.88 -8.85 -7.16
C ARG A 114 6.08 -7.34 -7.25
N ASP A 115 6.06 -6.63 -6.11
CA ASP A 115 6.21 -5.17 -6.03
C ASP A 115 7.61 -4.74 -5.57
N LEU A 116 8.42 -5.68 -5.10
CA LEU A 116 9.75 -5.38 -4.58
C LEU A 116 10.81 -5.52 -5.66
N ASN A 117 11.80 -4.64 -5.59
CA ASN A 117 13.01 -4.73 -6.41
C ASN A 117 14.06 -5.57 -5.67
N ALA A 118 13.73 -6.83 -5.39
CA ALA A 118 14.59 -7.77 -4.68
C ALA A 118 15.01 -8.90 -5.62
N ALA A 119 16.28 -9.24 -5.61
CA ALA A 119 16.83 -10.31 -6.45
C ALA A 119 16.50 -11.71 -5.91
N SER A 120 16.21 -11.83 -4.61
CA SER A 120 15.90 -13.10 -3.96
C SER A 120 14.92 -12.89 -2.81
N LEU A 121 14.35 -13.99 -2.32
CA LEU A 121 13.47 -13.95 -1.15
C LEU A 121 14.20 -13.43 0.10
N GLU A 122 15.46 -13.82 0.28
CA GLU A 122 16.28 -13.35 1.39
C GLU A 122 16.50 -11.84 1.36
N ALA A 123 16.74 -11.27 0.17
CA ALA A 123 16.85 -9.83 -0.03
C ALA A 123 15.52 -9.13 0.30
N ALA A 124 14.39 -9.70 -0.12
CA ALA A 124 13.06 -9.18 0.21
C ALA A 124 12.81 -9.21 1.72
N MET A 125 13.17 -10.30 2.39
CA MET A 125 13.06 -10.40 3.86
C MET A 125 13.91 -9.34 4.57
N SER A 126 15.10 -9.06 4.06
CA SER A 126 15.98 -8.01 4.60
C SER A 126 15.33 -6.63 4.48
N MET A 127 14.67 -6.34 3.36
CA MET A 127 13.94 -5.09 3.16
C MET A 127 12.78 -4.94 4.16
N ILE A 128 12.00 -6.00 4.35
CA ILE A 128 10.89 -6.02 5.30
C ILE A 128 11.40 -5.88 6.75
N ALA A 129 12.48 -6.57 7.10
CA ALA A 129 13.10 -6.47 8.42
C ALA A 129 13.60 -5.05 8.71
N GLY A 130 14.15 -4.35 7.71
CA GLY A 130 14.56 -2.96 7.82
C GLY A 130 13.37 -2.04 8.10
N THR A 131 12.25 -2.24 7.41
CA THR A 131 11.01 -1.50 7.65
C THR A 131 10.49 -1.76 9.07
N ALA A 132 10.50 -3.01 9.54
CA ALA A 132 10.08 -3.37 10.88
C ALA A 132 10.93 -2.65 11.94
N ARG A 133 12.25 -2.63 11.77
CA ARG A 133 13.15 -1.91 12.68
C ARG A 133 12.86 -0.41 12.73
N SER A 134 12.53 0.20 11.59
CA SER A 134 12.17 1.61 11.54
C SER A 134 10.85 1.92 12.27
N MET A 135 10.03 0.91 12.52
CA MET A 135 8.77 1.02 13.24
C MET A 135 8.90 0.69 14.73
N GLY A 136 10.08 0.30 15.19
CA GLY A 136 10.28 -0.16 16.56
C GLY A 136 9.83 -1.61 16.77
N VAL A 137 9.77 -2.41 15.71
CA VAL A 137 9.45 -3.83 15.76
C VAL A 137 10.75 -4.64 15.67
N VAL A 138 10.96 -5.52 16.63
CA VAL A 138 12.15 -6.37 16.68
C VAL A 138 11.87 -7.64 15.86
N VAL A 139 12.83 -8.01 15.01
CA VAL A 139 12.75 -9.26 14.26
C VAL A 139 13.36 -10.37 15.11
N GLY A 140 12.51 -11.28 15.57
CA GLY A 140 12.90 -12.46 16.35
C GLY A 140 13.23 -13.66 15.47
N GLU A 141 13.62 -14.74 16.09
CA GLU A 141 13.86 -16.03 15.40
C GLU A 141 12.57 -16.80 15.11
#